data_177efba3c06436a55d8077dce8d25cf0
#
_entry.id   177efba3c06436a55d8077dce8d25cf0
#
_cell.length_a   1.000
_cell.length_b   1.000
_cell.length_c   1.000
_cell.angle_alpha   90.00
_cell.angle_beta   90.00
_cell.angle_gamma   90.00
#
_symmetry.space_group_name_H-M   'P 1'
#
loop_
_entity.id
_entity.type
_entity.pdbx_description
1 polymer ?
#
loop_
_entity_poly.entity_id
_entity_poly.type
_entity_poly.pdbx_seq_one_letter_code
_entity_poly.pdbx_strand_id
1 'polypeptide(L)'
;MHVTLRPPAKAHRGPVLHSHLSALEADDVVELGHRPVTSPTRTLVDVARVVPFEQAVIAADAALRLGLTTRDQLAERLKRSQRMPGARAAGRVIAFADGRSGSVGESRSRVLLHRGGLPEPELHMTVCDSEGKFLGRADFGYRRRRVLGEFNREVLYQGGSRAEEPGETAFRVRPREDALRAAGWAVVRWTWTDLDEPTTVIQRIQRALDRGD
;
A
#
# COMPACT_ATOMS: atom_id res chain seq x y z
N MET A 1 -5.49 -4.62 -22.73
CA MET A 1 -6.44 -5.60 -22.13
C MET A 1 -5.72 -6.91 -21.91
N HIS A 2 -5.94 -7.58 -20.79
CA HIS A 2 -5.41 -8.92 -20.49
C HIS A 2 -6.55 -9.94 -20.44
N VAL A 3 -6.35 -11.09 -21.05
CA VAL A 3 -7.29 -12.22 -21.01
C VAL A 3 -6.55 -13.50 -20.63
N THR A 4 -7.20 -14.36 -19.88
CA THR A 4 -6.69 -15.69 -19.57
C THR A 4 -7.45 -16.73 -20.37
N LEU A 5 -6.74 -17.52 -21.15
CA LEU A 5 -7.28 -18.59 -21.99
C LEU A 5 -6.92 -19.94 -21.39
N ARG A 6 -7.84 -20.90 -21.51
CA ARG A 6 -7.56 -22.30 -21.16
C ARG A 6 -6.83 -23.00 -22.31
N PRO A 7 -5.87 -23.90 -22.02
CA PRO A 7 -5.32 -24.78 -23.03
C PRO A 7 -6.45 -25.59 -23.71
N PRO A 8 -6.37 -25.89 -25.01
CA PRO A 8 -5.21 -25.78 -25.90
C PRO A 8 -5.11 -24.47 -26.71
N ALA A 9 -5.74 -23.40 -26.28
CA ALA A 9 -5.61 -22.10 -26.95
C ALA A 9 -4.14 -21.67 -27.09
N LYS A 10 -3.86 -20.70 -27.95
CA LYS A 10 -2.51 -20.15 -28.12
C LYS A 10 -2.40 -18.79 -27.43
N ALA A 11 -1.30 -18.56 -26.70
CA ALA A 11 -1.01 -17.25 -26.17
C ALA A 11 -0.72 -16.25 -27.29
N HIS A 12 -1.20 -15.02 -27.15
CA HIS A 12 -0.93 -13.92 -28.07
C HIS A 12 -0.51 -12.69 -27.30
N ARG A 13 0.51 -12.00 -27.80
CA ARG A 13 0.98 -10.74 -27.22
C ARG A 13 0.94 -9.66 -28.31
N GLY A 14 -0.06 -8.78 -28.24
CA GLY A 14 -0.23 -7.66 -29.13
C GLY A 14 -0.31 -6.34 -28.37
N PRO A 15 -0.28 -5.19 -29.06
CA PRO A 15 -0.29 -3.87 -28.43
C PRO A 15 -1.58 -3.59 -27.63
N VAL A 16 -2.70 -4.19 -28.02
CA VAL A 16 -4.01 -3.96 -27.38
C VAL A 16 -4.43 -5.13 -26.50
N LEU A 17 -4.06 -6.36 -26.87
CA LEU A 17 -4.52 -7.59 -26.22
C LEU A 17 -3.34 -8.48 -25.87
N HIS A 18 -3.21 -8.81 -24.58
CA HIS A 18 -2.30 -9.84 -24.08
C HIS A 18 -3.14 -11.04 -23.61
N SER A 19 -2.94 -12.18 -24.22
CA SER A 19 -3.54 -13.43 -23.74
C SER A 19 -2.51 -14.27 -22.99
N HIS A 20 -2.94 -14.81 -21.85
CA HIS A 20 -2.15 -15.68 -20.99
C HIS A 20 -2.77 -17.08 -21.00
N LEU A 21 -1.92 -18.12 -21.10
CA LEU A 21 -2.40 -19.48 -20.97
C LEU A 21 -2.31 -19.92 -19.51
N SER A 22 -3.41 -20.34 -18.95
CA SER A 22 -3.45 -20.92 -17.61
C SER A 22 -4.64 -21.83 -17.42
N ALA A 23 -4.47 -22.89 -16.64
CA ALA A 23 -5.61 -23.61 -16.11
C ALA A 23 -6.42 -22.67 -15.21
N LEU A 24 -7.74 -22.72 -15.36
CA LEU A 24 -8.70 -21.99 -14.55
C LEU A 24 -9.61 -23.00 -13.86
N GLU A 25 -9.62 -22.98 -12.55
CA GLU A 25 -10.55 -23.72 -11.71
C GLU A 25 -11.88 -22.97 -11.60
N ALA A 26 -12.91 -23.59 -11.04
CA ALA A 26 -14.23 -22.97 -10.96
C ALA A 26 -14.23 -21.69 -10.12
N ASP A 27 -13.48 -21.65 -9.02
CA ASP A 27 -13.33 -20.49 -8.13
C ASP A 27 -12.37 -19.41 -8.66
N ASP A 28 -11.67 -19.69 -9.75
CA ASP A 28 -10.84 -18.69 -10.44
C ASP A 28 -11.65 -17.72 -11.30
N VAL A 29 -12.92 -17.99 -11.55
CA VAL A 29 -13.78 -17.23 -12.46
C VAL A 29 -15.03 -16.77 -11.74
N VAL A 30 -15.36 -15.49 -11.91
CA VAL A 30 -16.60 -14.88 -11.43
C VAL A 30 -17.29 -14.18 -12.59
N GLU A 31 -18.61 -13.95 -12.48
CA GLU A 31 -19.36 -13.18 -13.44
C GLU A 31 -19.40 -11.70 -13.05
N LEU A 32 -19.06 -10.82 -13.98
CA LEU A 32 -19.17 -9.37 -13.82
C LEU A 32 -19.93 -8.80 -15.03
N GLY A 33 -21.19 -8.38 -14.81
CA GLY A 33 -22.04 -7.83 -15.88
C GLY A 33 -22.15 -8.76 -17.08
N HIS A 34 -22.54 -10.02 -16.87
CA HIS A 34 -22.66 -11.09 -17.89
C HIS A 34 -21.35 -11.46 -18.61
N ARG A 35 -20.20 -11.15 -18.03
CA ARG A 35 -18.90 -11.51 -18.59
C ARG A 35 -18.11 -12.33 -17.57
N PRO A 36 -17.52 -13.47 -17.98
CA PRO A 36 -16.62 -14.20 -17.11
C PRO A 36 -15.31 -13.43 -16.98
N VAL A 37 -14.90 -13.16 -15.73
CA VAL A 37 -13.63 -12.52 -15.39
C VAL A 37 -12.92 -13.35 -14.34
N THR A 38 -11.59 -13.20 -14.23
CA THR A 38 -10.86 -13.84 -13.14
C THR A 38 -11.28 -13.23 -11.80
N SER A 39 -11.46 -14.08 -10.79
CA SER A 39 -11.76 -13.63 -9.42
C SER A 39 -10.68 -12.66 -8.92
N PRO A 40 -11.01 -11.73 -8.01
CA PRO A 40 -10.02 -10.81 -7.44
C PRO A 40 -8.79 -11.53 -6.87
N THR A 41 -8.98 -12.62 -6.15
CA THR A 41 -7.90 -13.46 -5.60
C THR A 41 -7.00 -14.01 -6.70
N ARG A 42 -7.61 -14.56 -7.76
CA ARG A 42 -6.87 -15.08 -8.91
C ARG A 42 -6.10 -13.96 -9.61
N THR A 43 -6.77 -12.86 -9.89
CA THR A 43 -6.18 -11.69 -10.56
C THR A 43 -4.97 -11.17 -9.81
N LEU A 44 -5.07 -11.03 -8.48
CA LEU A 44 -3.96 -10.53 -7.66
C LEU A 44 -2.75 -11.45 -7.66
N VAL A 45 -2.95 -12.77 -7.56
CA VAL A 45 -1.84 -13.70 -7.63
C VAL A 45 -1.16 -13.63 -9.00
N ASP A 46 -1.93 -13.55 -10.08
CA ASP A 46 -1.37 -13.44 -11.43
C ASP A 46 -0.65 -12.10 -11.65
N VAL A 47 -1.19 -10.98 -11.18
CA VAL A 47 -0.55 -9.66 -11.21
C VAL A 47 0.74 -9.68 -10.40
N ALA A 48 0.72 -10.20 -9.17
CA ALA A 48 1.88 -10.25 -8.29
C ALA A 48 3.04 -11.10 -8.84
N ARG A 49 2.77 -11.98 -9.80
CA ARG A 49 3.79 -12.80 -10.48
C ARG A 49 4.54 -12.04 -11.58
N VAL A 50 3.96 -10.98 -12.14
CA VAL A 50 4.45 -10.36 -13.39
C VAL A 50 4.75 -8.88 -13.29
N VAL A 51 4.14 -8.16 -12.34
CA VAL A 51 4.39 -6.71 -12.20
C VAL A 51 5.43 -6.42 -11.10
N PRO A 52 6.04 -5.23 -11.10
CA PRO A 52 6.95 -4.80 -10.04
C PRO A 52 6.32 -4.90 -8.65
N PHE A 53 7.13 -5.23 -7.64
CA PHE A 53 6.71 -5.48 -6.26
C PHE A 53 5.79 -4.38 -5.71
N GLU A 54 6.17 -3.11 -5.87
CA GLU A 54 5.41 -1.97 -5.36
C GLU A 54 4.01 -1.90 -5.96
N GLN A 55 3.90 -2.05 -7.29
CA GLN A 55 2.61 -2.03 -7.99
C GLN A 55 1.70 -3.18 -7.53
N ALA A 56 2.30 -4.37 -7.34
CA ALA A 56 1.57 -5.52 -6.86
C ALA A 56 1.11 -5.36 -5.40
N VAL A 57 1.93 -4.75 -4.53
CA VAL A 57 1.55 -4.44 -3.14
C VAL A 57 0.40 -3.44 -3.09
N ILE A 58 0.44 -2.37 -3.89
CA ILE A 58 -0.66 -1.40 -3.98
C ILE A 58 -1.99 -2.09 -4.33
N ALA A 59 -1.97 -2.97 -5.34
CA ALA A 59 -3.16 -3.70 -5.75
C ALA A 59 -3.65 -4.67 -4.65
N ALA A 60 -2.74 -5.38 -3.99
CA ALA A 60 -3.07 -6.33 -2.93
C ALA A 60 -3.63 -5.63 -1.68
N ASP A 61 -2.99 -4.54 -1.23
CA ASP A 61 -3.46 -3.72 -0.10
C ASP A 61 -4.88 -3.19 -0.38
N ALA A 62 -5.11 -2.64 -1.58
CA ALA A 62 -6.41 -2.12 -1.97
C ALA A 62 -7.49 -3.21 -1.98
N ALA A 63 -7.19 -4.40 -2.51
CA ALA A 63 -8.15 -5.49 -2.57
C ALA A 63 -8.47 -6.07 -1.20
N LEU A 64 -7.47 -6.18 -0.30
CA LEU A 64 -7.68 -6.57 1.10
C LEU A 64 -8.54 -5.53 1.83
N ARG A 65 -8.26 -4.25 1.67
CA ARG A 65 -9.01 -3.14 2.28
C ARG A 65 -10.46 -3.08 1.82
N LEU A 66 -10.71 -3.38 0.53
CA LEU A 66 -12.05 -3.40 -0.06
C LEU A 66 -12.81 -4.71 0.21
N GLY A 67 -12.19 -5.69 0.90
CA GLY A 67 -12.79 -6.99 1.16
C GLY A 67 -13.01 -7.85 -0.10
N LEU A 68 -12.30 -7.54 -1.20
CA LEU A 68 -12.41 -8.31 -2.45
C LEU A 68 -11.72 -9.68 -2.36
N THR A 69 -10.84 -9.84 -1.41
CA THR A 69 -10.14 -11.09 -1.07
C THR A 69 -9.68 -11.05 0.38
N THR A 70 -9.25 -12.21 0.90
CA THR A 70 -8.65 -12.33 2.23
C THR A 70 -7.21 -12.84 2.13
N ARG A 71 -6.44 -12.69 3.22
CA ARG A 71 -5.08 -13.24 3.30
C ARG A 71 -5.07 -14.76 3.09
N ASP A 72 -6.05 -15.47 3.66
CA ASP A 72 -6.16 -16.93 3.54
C ASP A 72 -6.46 -17.35 2.12
N GLN A 73 -7.37 -16.66 1.42
CA GLN A 73 -7.67 -16.89 0.01
C GLN A 73 -6.44 -16.67 -0.87
N LEU A 74 -5.68 -15.59 -0.64
CA LEU A 74 -4.45 -15.31 -1.36
C LEU A 74 -3.38 -16.38 -1.11
N ALA A 75 -3.21 -16.81 0.14
CA ALA A 75 -2.26 -17.84 0.51
C ALA A 75 -2.62 -19.20 -0.14
N GLU A 76 -3.89 -19.57 -0.11
CA GLU A 76 -4.36 -20.80 -0.72
C GLU A 76 -4.19 -20.78 -2.25
N ARG A 77 -4.57 -19.67 -2.89
CA ARG A 77 -4.39 -19.53 -4.34
C ARG A 77 -2.90 -19.53 -4.74
N LEU A 78 -2.03 -18.94 -3.91
CA LEU A 78 -0.59 -18.98 -4.12
C LEU A 78 -0.04 -20.41 -4.07
N LYS A 79 -0.48 -21.26 -3.13
CA LYS A 79 -0.10 -22.68 -3.06
C LYS A 79 -0.39 -23.38 -4.39
N ARG A 80 -1.57 -23.16 -4.97
CA ARG A 80 -1.94 -23.73 -6.27
C ARG A 80 -1.09 -23.18 -7.44
N SER A 81 -0.42 -22.04 -7.23
CA SER A 81 0.44 -21.39 -8.22
C SER A 81 1.94 -21.64 -8.05
N GLN A 82 2.39 -22.44 -7.07
CA GLN A 82 3.79 -22.56 -6.68
C GLN A 82 4.76 -22.99 -7.82
N ARG A 83 4.24 -23.76 -8.79
CA ARG A 83 5.03 -24.22 -9.95
C ARG A 83 5.02 -23.24 -11.12
N MET A 84 4.28 -22.12 -11.00
CA MET A 84 4.17 -21.15 -12.08
C MET A 84 5.31 -20.13 -12.02
N PRO A 85 5.79 -19.64 -13.18
CA PRO A 85 6.78 -18.55 -13.20
C PRO A 85 6.33 -17.36 -12.36
N GLY A 86 7.25 -16.77 -11.58
CA GLY A 86 6.96 -15.62 -10.72
C GLY A 86 6.28 -15.95 -9.38
N ALA A 87 6.00 -17.21 -9.05
CA ALA A 87 5.36 -17.59 -7.78
C ALA A 87 6.09 -17.07 -6.53
N ARG A 88 7.44 -17.05 -6.54
CA ARG A 88 8.25 -16.48 -5.45
C ARG A 88 8.03 -14.97 -5.29
N ALA A 89 7.88 -14.25 -6.39
CA ALA A 89 7.57 -12.81 -6.35
C ALA A 89 6.19 -12.57 -5.76
N ALA A 90 5.17 -13.31 -6.21
CA ALA A 90 3.83 -13.26 -5.65
C ALA A 90 3.83 -13.59 -4.14
N GLY A 91 4.61 -14.58 -3.72
CA GLY A 91 4.76 -14.92 -2.30
C GLY A 91 5.25 -13.76 -1.45
N ARG A 92 6.28 -13.02 -1.92
CA ARG A 92 6.77 -11.83 -1.23
C ARG A 92 5.71 -10.73 -1.14
N VAL A 93 4.96 -10.51 -2.22
CA VAL A 93 3.87 -9.50 -2.25
C VAL A 93 2.78 -9.87 -1.25
N ILE A 94 2.29 -11.11 -1.28
CA ILE A 94 1.21 -11.57 -0.40
C ILE A 94 1.63 -11.55 1.07
N ALA A 95 2.88 -11.91 1.38
CA ALA A 95 3.43 -11.83 2.73
C ALA A 95 3.49 -10.38 3.24
N PHE A 96 3.83 -9.43 2.35
CA PHE A 96 3.96 -8.02 2.69
C PHE A 96 2.63 -7.25 2.69
N ALA A 97 1.64 -7.67 1.90
CA ALA A 97 0.37 -6.97 1.73
C ALA A 97 -0.37 -6.74 3.07
N ASP A 98 -0.97 -5.55 3.22
CA ASP A 98 -1.72 -5.16 4.42
C ASP A 98 -2.91 -4.27 4.07
N GLY A 99 -4.12 -4.77 4.27
CA GLY A 99 -5.36 -4.03 4.01
C GLY A 99 -5.59 -2.81 4.92
N ARG A 100 -4.75 -2.60 5.93
CA ARG A 100 -4.78 -1.37 6.74
C ARG A 100 -4.25 -0.15 6.00
N SER A 101 -3.44 -0.32 4.93
CA SER A 101 -3.03 0.82 4.09
C SER A 101 -4.25 1.50 3.47
N GLY A 102 -4.53 2.74 3.83
CA GLY A 102 -5.73 3.47 3.44
C GLY A 102 -5.66 4.07 2.02
N SER A 103 -4.47 4.12 1.41
CA SER A 103 -4.25 4.77 0.11
C SER A 103 -3.06 4.20 -0.64
N VAL A 104 -2.99 4.53 -1.94
CA VAL A 104 -1.82 4.24 -2.80
C VAL A 104 -0.53 4.83 -2.22
N GLY A 105 -0.59 6.07 -1.73
CA GLY A 105 0.56 6.75 -1.14
C GLY A 105 1.05 6.06 0.13
N GLU A 106 0.14 5.58 0.97
CA GLU A 106 0.51 4.79 2.15
C GLU A 106 1.13 3.44 1.78
N SER A 107 0.57 2.73 0.78
CA SER A 107 1.16 1.48 0.29
C SER A 107 2.57 1.69 -0.28
N ARG A 108 2.78 2.75 -1.08
CA ARG A 108 4.11 3.14 -1.58
C ARG A 108 5.06 3.48 -0.44
N SER A 109 4.58 4.24 0.54
CA SER A 109 5.36 4.60 1.73
C SER A 109 5.82 3.36 2.50
N ARG A 110 4.94 2.38 2.73
CA ARG A 110 5.31 1.10 3.36
C ARG A 110 6.44 0.39 2.60
N VAL A 111 6.31 0.33 1.27
CA VAL A 111 7.34 -0.30 0.42
C VAL A 111 8.67 0.48 0.50
N LEU A 112 8.61 1.81 0.53
CA LEU A 112 9.78 2.68 0.67
C LEU A 112 10.48 2.44 2.02
N LEU A 113 9.73 2.46 3.13
CA LEU A 113 10.25 2.22 4.48
C LEU A 113 10.90 0.84 4.58
N HIS A 114 10.24 -0.19 4.06
CA HIS A 114 10.75 -1.56 4.03
C HIS A 114 12.05 -1.69 3.22
N ARG A 115 12.10 -1.11 2.02
CA ARG A 115 13.30 -1.11 1.18
C ARG A 115 14.44 -0.33 1.79
N GLY A 116 14.12 0.71 2.58
CA GLY A 116 15.09 1.49 3.33
C GLY A 116 15.66 0.78 4.56
N GLY A 117 15.21 -0.44 4.86
CA GLY A 117 15.66 -1.20 6.02
C GLY A 117 15.21 -0.62 7.36
N LEU A 118 14.21 0.28 7.36
CA LEU A 118 13.66 0.85 8.57
C LEU A 118 12.81 -0.19 9.33
N PRO A 119 12.71 -0.09 10.66
CA PRO A 119 11.81 -0.95 11.43
C PRO A 119 10.38 -0.88 10.89
N GLU A 120 9.62 -1.97 11.06
CA GLU A 120 8.21 -1.99 10.65
C GLU A 120 7.39 -1.03 11.53
N PRO A 121 6.70 -0.03 10.94
CA PRO A 121 5.88 0.89 11.69
C PRO A 121 4.53 0.28 12.07
N GLU A 122 3.95 0.75 13.17
CA GLU A 122 2.54 0.57 13.47
C GLU A 122 1.71 1.42 12.52
N LEU A 123 0.77 0.80 11.77
CA LEU A 123 -0.09 1.52 10.83
C LEU A 123 -1.27 2.16 11.56
N HIS A 124 -1.61 3.39 11.16
CA HIS A 124 -2.72 4.18 11.71
C HIS A 124 -2.66 4.30 13.24
N MET A 125 -1.44 4.56 13.75
CA MET A 125 -1.20 4.64 15.18
C MET A 125 -1.98 5.78 15.82
N THR A 126 -2.81 5.45 16.82
CA THR A 126 -3.46 6.43 17.67
C THR A 126 -2.49 6.93 18.74
N VAL A 127 -2.44 8.23 18.91
CA VAL A 127 -1.59 8.93 19.87
C VAL A 127 -2.45 9.64 20.89
N CYS A 128 -2.16 9.39 22.17
CA CYS A 128 -2.76 10.08 23.30
C CYS A 128 -1.65 10.72 24.15
N ASP A 129 -2.00 11.74 24.97
CA ASP A 129 -1.11 12.28 26.00
C ASP A 129 -1.03 11.39 27.24
N SER A 130 -0.35 11.86 28.27
CA SER A 130 -0.18 11.14 29.53
C SER A 130 -1.47 10.96 30.34
N GLU A 131 -2.50 11.77 30.05
CA GLU A 131 -3.82 11.70 30.67
C GLU A 131 -4.80 10.83 29.88
N GLY A 132 -4.34 10.26 28.72
CA GLY A 132 -5.18 9.44 27.84
C GLY A 132 -6.03 10.26 26.83
N LYS A 133 -5.85 11.57 26.77
CA LYS A 133 -6.56 12.42 25.82
C LYS A 133 -6.02 12.22 24.41
N PHE A 134 -6.93 12.03 23.46
CA PHE A 134 -6.59 11.84 22.05
C PHE A 134 -5.90 13.08 21.46
N LEU A 135 -4.69 12.90 20.91
CA LEU A 135 -3.92 13.93 20.22
C LEU A 135 -4.00 13.80 18.69
N GLY A 136 -4.18 12.58 18.19
CA GLY A 136 -4.30 12.35 16.76
C GLY A 136 -4.04 10.90 16.35
N ARG A 137 -4.15 10.65 15.03
CA ARG A 137 -3.78 9.38 14.40
C ARG A 137 -2.80 9.65 13.28
N ALA A 138 -1.64 8.98 13.31
CA ALA A 138 -0.61 9.05 12.28
C ALA A 138 -0.69 7.83 11.36
N ASP A 139 -0.30 7.97 10.08
CA ASP A 139 -0.30 6.87 9.12
C ASP A 139 0.69 5.78 9.54
N PHE A 140 1.83 6.20 10.08
CA PHE A 140 2.95 5.34 10.52
C PHE A 140 3.43 5.76 11.90
N GLY A 141 3.66 4.81 12.79
CA GLY A 141 4.15 5.10 14.12
C GLY A 141 5.27 4.18 14.58
N TYR A 142 6.26 4.75 15.25
CA TYR A 142 7.34 4.04 15.93
C TYR A 142 7.23 4.35 17.43
N ARG A 143 6.34 3.65 18.11
CA ARG A 143 5.91 3.95 19.49
C ARG A 143 7.07 4.09 20.47
N ARG A 144 8.01 3.13 20.45
CA ARG A 144 9.16 3.12 21.34
C ARG A 144 10.11 4.31 21.14
N ARG A 145 10.20 4.80 19.91
CA ARG A 145 11.07 5.91 19.51
C ARG A 145 10.36 7.26 19.49
N ARG A 146 9.04 7.28 19.78
CA ARG A 146 8.19 8.47 19.69
C ARG A 146 8.29 9.21 18.35
N VAL A 147 8.35 8.46 17.24
CA VAL A 147 8.39 9.00 15.88
C VAL A 147 7.10 8.67 15.15
N LEU A 148 6.55 9.66 14.47
CA LEU A 148 5.36 9.57 13.64
C LEU A 148 5.71 9.90 12.20
N GLY A 149 5.14 9.14 11.26
CA GLY A 149 5.23 9.37 9.83
C GLY A 149 3.85 9.70 9.26
N GLU A 150 3.77 10.71 8.42
CA GLU A 150 2.53 11.11 7.76
C GLU A 150 2.76 11.32 6.26
N PHE A 151 1.96 10.63 5.45
CA PHE A 151 1.94 10.83 4.01
C PHE A 151 0.94 11.93 3.65
N ASN A 152 1.44 13.07 3.16
CA ASN A 152 0.60 14.20 2.76
C ASN A 152 0.20 14.10 1.28
N ARG A 153 -1.11 14.07 1.02
CA ARG A 153 -1.69 13.97 -0.33
C ARG A 153 -1.79 15.30 -1.07
N GLU A 154 -1.64 16.43 -0.38
CA GLU A 154 -2.07 17.75 -0.88
C GLU A 154 -1.28 18.31 -2.07
N VAL A 155 -0.14 17.73 -2.45
CA VAL A 155 0.71 18.26 -3.53
C VAL A 155 0.21 17.93 -4.96
N LEU A 156 -0.80 17.06 -5.13
CA LEU A 156 -1.30 16.68 -6.47
C LEU A 156 -2.40 17.58 -7.05
N TYR A 157 -2.93 18.55 -6.31
CA TYR A 157 -4.09 19.33 -6.74
C TYR A 157 -3.79 20.78 -7.12
N GLN A 158 -2.64 21.08 -7.72
CA GLN A 158 -2.43 22.37 -8.40
C GLN A 158 -3.15 22.50 -9.75
N GLY A 159 -4.02 21.55 -10.12
CA GLY A 159 -4.61 21.53 -11.46
C GLY A 159 -6.09 21.16 -11.59
N GLY A 160 -6.91 21.14 -10.53
CA GLY A 160 -8.33 20.79 -10.72
C GLY A 160 -9.22 20.93 -9.50
N SER A 161 -10.06 21.94 -9.53
CA SER A 161 -11.31 22.22 -8.81
C SER A 161 -11.61 21.48 -7.48
N ARG A 162 -11.59 22.27 -6.45
CA ARG A 162 -11.95 22.18 -5.04
C ARG A 162 -10.74 22.13 -4.10
N ALA A 163 -9.95 23.20 -4.18
CA ALA A 163 -9.11 23.58 -3.05
C ALA A 163 -10.04 24.00 -1.90
N GLU A 164 -10.08 23.24 -0.81
CA GLU A 164 -10.34 23.84 0.49
C GLU A 164 -9.30 24.95 0.67
N GLU A 165 -9.73 26.14 1.06
CA GLU A 165 -8.84 27.30 1.15
C GLU A 165 -7.60 26.95 2.01
N PRO A 166 -6.39 27.32 1.57
CA PRO A 166 -5.14 26.97 2.28
C PRO A 166 -5.10 27.45 3.74
N GLY A 167 -5.97 28.36 4.12
CA GLY A 167 -6.06 28.92 5.47
C GLY A 167 -6.72 28.01 6.50
N GLU A 168 -7.80 27.29 6.18
CA GLU A 168 -8.52 26.48 7.17
C GLU A 168 -7.79 25.20 7.51
N THR A 169 -7.19 24.54 6.54
CA THR A 169 -6.43 23.30 6.76
C THR A 169 -5.15 23.57 7.56
N ALA A 170 -4.44 24.67 7.26
CA ALA A 170 -3.26 25.09 7.99
C ALA A 170 -3.58 25.47 9.46
N PHE A 171 -4.75 26.05 9.72
CA PHE A 171 -5.15 26.45 11.07
C PHE A 171 -5.48 25.25 11.97
N ARG A 172 -5.95 24.14 11.42
CA ARG A 172 -6.24 22.89 12.17
C ARG A 172 -5.01 21.99 12.34
N VAL A 173 -4.06 22.04 11.41
CA VAL A 173 -2.85 21.17 11.44
C VAL A 173 -1.85 21.64 12.48
N ARG A 174 -1.62 22.95 12.63
CA ARG A 174 -0.64 23.51 13.59
C ARG A 174 -0.91 23.15 15.05
N PRO A 175 -2.13 23.36 15.61
CA PRO A 175 -2.39 23.03 17.02
C PRO A 175 -2.20 21.54 17.32
N ARG A 176 -2.52 20.66 16.36
CA ARG A 176 -2.30 19.21 16.50
C ARG A 176 -0.82 18.87 16.55
N GLU A 177 -0.02 19.48 15.68
CA GLU A 177 1.41 19.25 15.64
C GLU A 177 2.12 19.74 16.91
N ASP A 178 1.72 20.91 17.41
CA ASP A 178 2.24 21.47 18.65
C ASP A 178 1.91 20.56 19.85
N ALA A 179 0.69 20.02 19.91
CA ALA A 179 0.30 19.06 20.93
C ALA A 179 1.09 17.75 20.86
N LEU A 180 1.33 17.22 19.65
CA LEU A 180 2.18 16.04 19.46
C LEU A 180 3.61 16.29 19.87
N ARG A 181 4.19 17.45 19.52
CA ARG A 181 5.54 17.85 19.94
C ARG A 181 5.64 18.05 21.46
N ALA A 182 4.67 18.71 22.07
CA ALA A 182 4.62 18.88 23.53
C ALA A 182 4.53 17.54 24.26
N ALA A 183 3.88 16.54 23.66
CA ALA A 183 3.86 15.17 24.15
C ALA A 183 5.12 14.36 23.81
N GLY A 184 6.18 14.99 23.24
CA GLY A 184 7.47 14.39 22.95
C GLY A 184 7.52 13.55 21.68
N TRP A 185 6.59 13.75 20.71
CA TRP A 185 6.59 13.06 19.44
C TRP A 185 7.29 13.86 18.36
N ALA A 186 8.19 13.22 17.62
CA ALA A 186 8.74 13.75 16.38
C ALA A 186 7.82 13.37 15.21
N VAL A 187 7.43 14.35 14.39
CA VAL A 187 6.59 14.12 13.21
C VAL A 187 7.39 14.33 11.93
N VAL A 188 7.46 13.31 11.09
CA VAL A 188 8.10 13.33 9.77
C VAL A 188 7.03 13.24 8.71
N ARG A 189 6.97 14.21 7.79
CA ARG A 189 6.01 14.23 6.70
C ARG A 189 6.70 14.07 5.36
N TRP A 190 6.01 13.44 4.42
CA TRP A 190 6.46 13.35 3.03
C TRP A 190 5.27 13.37 2.06
N THR A 191 5.57 13.71 0.83
CA THR A 191 4.61 13.93 -0.25
C THR A 191 4.85 12.95 -1.39
N TRP A 192 4.08 13.07 -2.45
CA TRP A 192 4.29 12.31 -3.68
C TRP A 192 5.67 12.53 -4.27
N THR A 193 6.15 13.77 -4.32
CA THR A 193 7.49 14.11 -4.83
C THR A 193 8.59 13.45 -3.99
N ASP A 194 8.42 13.44 -2.66
CA ASP A 194 9.37 12.77 -1.77
C ASP A 194 9.41 11.24 -1.99
N LEU A 195 8.31 10.62 -2.41
CA LEU A 195 8.30 9.18 -2.73
C LEU A 195 9.13 8.84 -3.98
N ASP A 196 9.34 9.80 -4.87
CA ASP A 196 10.19 9.64 -6.05
C ASP A 196 11.69 9.85 -5.70
N GLU A 197 11.98 10.46 -4.53
CA GLU A 197 13.32 10.63 -3.96
C GLU A 197 13.46 9.88 -2.61
N PRO A 198 13.40 8.54 -2.59
CA PRO A 198 13.24 7.74 -1.37
C PRO A 198 14.33 7.94 -0.32
N THR A 199 15.56 8.24 -0.75
CA THR A 199 16.70 8.43 0.14
C THR A 199 16.47 9.56 1.15
N THR A 200 15.85 10.66 0.71
CA THR A 200 15.54 11.81 1.56
C THR A 200 14.56 11.45 2.68
N VAL A 201 13.51 10.72 2.37
CA VAL A 201 12.51 10.26 3.35
C VAL A 201 13.14 9.30 4.36
N ILE A 202 13.88 8.30 3.86
CA ILE A 202 14.55 7.29 4.70
C ILE A 202 15.49 7.98 5.68
N GLN A 203 16.34 8.92 5.22
CA GLN A 203 17.27 9.65 6.09
C GLN A 203 16.57 10.51 7.12
N ARG A 204 15.45 11.18 6.77
CA ARG A 204 14.67 11.99 7.73
C ARG A 204 14.10 11.12 8.84
N ILE A 205 13.53 9.97 8.49
CA ILE A 205 12.97 9.04 9.47
C ILE A 205 14.08 8.42 10.32
N GLN A 206 15.18 7.97 9.71
CA GLN A 206 16.31 7.39 10.43
C GLN A 206 16.86 8.37 11.48
N ARG A 207 17.10 9.63 11.08
CA ARG A 207 17.55 10.68 12.03
C ARG A 207 16.55 10.93 13.18
N ALA A 208 15.26 10.81 12.91
CA ALA A 208 14.24 10.95 13.94
C ALA A 208 14.26 9.76 14.91
N LEU A 209 14.42 8.55 14.37
CA LEU A 209 14.54 7.32 15.17
C LEU A 209 15.78 7.32 16.06
N ASP A 210 16.92 7.80 15.53
CA ASP A 210 18.18 7.85 16.27
C ASP A 210 18.17 8.87 17.42
N ARG A 211 17.29 9.91 17.34
CA ARG A 211 17.12 10.91 18.42
C ARG A 211 16.16 10.47 19.53
N GLY A 212 15.36 9.47 19.27
CA GLY A 212 14.37 8.94 20.21
C GLY A 212 14.91 7.84 21.14
N ASP A 213 16.25 7.72 21.22
CA ASP A 213 16.97 6.83 22.17
C ASP A 213 17.20 7.49 23.51
#